data_ddd2decc569438d48d33dfba31b05b2a
#
_entry.id   ddd2decc569438d48d33dfba31b05b2a
#
_cell.length_a   1.000
_cell.length_b   1.000
_cell.length_c   1.000
_cell.angle_alpha   90.00
_cell.angle_beta   90.00
_cell.angle_gamma   90.00
#
_symmetry.space_group_name_H-M   'P 1'
#
loop_
_entity.id
_entity.type
_entity.pdbx_description
1 polymer ?
#
loop_
_entity_poly.entity_id
_entity_poly.type
_entity_poly.pdbx_seq_one_letter_code
_entity_poly.pdbx_strand_id
1 'polypeptide(L)'
;MVNNGIVIQTRGLNKRFDTVHAVRDLNLEVRSGSIFGFLGPNGAGKTTTVRILSGLMKQTSGGATVCGYDISTERDKIKAVTGLLPESPGLYSKLSAVEFLEFIGALNGRNGSALNRRIDIMLGMLGLEGRQNDLLESYSSGMKQKVLVASTLLSEPKLVFLDEPTSRLDPAASALVKDLILVLAQETETSFFICSHQTSFVEDVCDVVGILNDGALVTHGSPQDIIETTKAKDLEDAYLKIVGGHVDKKALLAWR
;
A
#
# COMPACT_ATOMS: atom_id res chain seq x y z
N MET A 1 -8.69 11.20 22.93
CA MET A 1 -7.75 10.25 23.55
C MET A 1 -6.51 10.26 22.69
N VAL A 2 -5.37 10.62 23.26
CA VAL A 2 -4.08 10.72 22.54
C VAL A 2 -3.71 9.30 22.11
N ASN A 3 -3.74 9.06 20.80
CA ASN A 3 -3.30 7.79 20.23
C ASN A 3 -1.78 7.70 20.43
N ASN A 4 -1.28 6.69 21.12
CA ASN A 4 0.12 6.47 21.51
C ASN A 4 1.07 6.29 20.32
N GLY A 5 0.96 7.11 19.27
CA GLY A 5 1.78 6.99 18.08
C GLY A 5 1.46 5.75 17.21
N ILE A 6 0.28 5.13 17.38
CA ILE A 6 -0.16 3.98 16.57
C ILE A 6 -1.23 4.44 15.58
N VAL A 7 -1.00 4.20 14.29
CA VAL A 7 -1.93 4.53 13.20
C VAL A 7 -2.83 3.36 12.81
N ILE A 8 -2.36 2.11 12.95
CA ILE A 8 -3.14 0.89 12.78
C ILE A 8 -2.91 -0.03 13.97
N GLN A 9 -3.99 -0.54 14.56
CA GLN A 9 -3.94 -1.63 15.54
C GLN A 9 -5.01 -2.66 15.20
N THR A 10 -4.62 -3.93 15.04
CA THR A 10 -5.55 -5.05 14.84
C THR A 10 -5.50 -5.99 16.04
N ARG A 11 -6.64 -6.60 16.38
CA ARG A 11 -6.78 -7.55 17.48
C ARG A 11 -7.62 -8.73 17.05
N GLY A 12 -6.96 -9.86 16.82
CA GLY A 12 -7.62 -11.07 16.38
C GLY A 12 -8.44 -10.87 15.11
N LEU A 13 -7.95 -10.05 14.15
CA LEU A 13 -8.71 -9.70 12.96
C LEU A 13 -8.85 -10.91 12.05
N ASN A 14 -10.09 -11.25 11.67
CA ASN A 14 -10.39 -12.40 10.84
C ASN A 14 -11.30 -12.04 9.66
N LYS A 15 -11.05 -12.70 8.51
CA LYS A 15 -11.94 -12.66 7.36
C LYS A 15 -12.07 -14.03 6.72
N ARG A 16 -13.31 -14.51 6.63
CA ARG A 16 -13.68 -15.73 5.92
C ARG A 16 -14.62 -15.42 4.77
N PHE A 17 -14.41 -16.10 3.64
CA PHE A 17 -15.31 -16.15 2.50
C PHE A 17 -15.62 -17.62 2.26
N ASP A 18 -16.84 -18.06 2.54
CA ASP A 18 -17.27 -19.46 2.44
C ASP A 18 -16.21 -20.44 2.99
N THR A 19 -15.44 -21.07 2.09
CA THR A 19 -14.40 -22.04 2.43
C THR A 19 -13.01 -21.43 2.63
N VAL A 20 -12.80 -20.15 2.23
CA VAL A 20 -11.49 -19.50 2.26
C VAL A 20 -11.35 -18.64 3.52
N HIS A 21 -10.34 -18.90 4.33
CA HIS A 21 -9.98 -18.08 5.48
C HIS A 21 -8.87 -17.09 5.06
N ALA A 22 -9.27 -15.96 4.50
CA ALA A 22 -8.38 -15.00 3.84
C ALA A 22 -7.53 -14.15 4.80
N VAL A 23 -8.00 -13.91 6.04
CA VAL A 23 -7.23 -13.25 7.11
C VAL A 23 -7.47 -14.03 8.39
N ARG A 24 -6.38 -14.47 9.02
CA ARG A 24 -6.42 -15.39 10.18
C ARG A 24 -5.75 -14.75 11.38
N ASP A 25 -6.53 -14.42 12.39
CA ASP A 25 -6.08 -13.93 13.70
C ASP A 25 -4.99 -12.87 13.62
N LEU A 26 -5.16 -11.89 12.71
CA LEU A 26 -4.15 -10.87 12.48
C LEU A 26 -4.06 -9.92 13.67
N ASN A 27 -2.90 -9.92 14.33
CA ASN A 27 -2.51 -9.03 15.41
C ASN A 27 -1.33 -8.21 14.94
N LEU A 28 -1.53 -6.91 14.72
CA LEU A 28 -0.56 -6.00 14.12
C LEU A 28 -0.69 -4.61 14.72
N GLU A 29 0.45 -3.96 14.95
CA GLU A 29 0.54 -2.54 15.28
C GLU A 29 1.46 -1.84 14.27
N VAL A 30 0.98 -0.73 13.72
CA VAL A 30 1.74 0.15 12.82
C VAL A 30 1.85 1.53 13.46
N ARG A 31 3.07 2.05 13.55
CA ARG A 31 3.33 3.37 14.13
C ARG A 31 2.94 4.48 13.16
N SER A 32 2.52 5.62 13.72
CA SER A 32 2.27 6.85 12.97
C SER A 32 3.58 7.38 12.38
N GLY A 33 3.53 7.90 11.15
CA GLY A 33 4.69 8.41 10.44
C GLY A 33 5.65 7.33 9.90
N SER A 34 5.31 6.03 10.05
CA SER A 34 6.15 4.94 9.53
C SER A 34 5.67 4.42 8.20
N ILE A 35 6.58 3.78 7.46
CA ILE A 35 6.31 3.03 6.24
C ILE A 35 6.31 1.54 6.59
N PHE A 36 5.14 0.92 6.54
CA PHE A 36 4.95 -0.49 6.82
C PHE A 36 4.78 -1.29 5.52
N GLY A 37 5.65 -2.28 5.29
CA GLY A 37 5.58 -3.21 4.17
C GLY A 37 4.81 -4.49 4.54
N PHE A 38 3.90 -4.92 3.68
CA PHE A 38 3.13 -6.16 3.87
C PHE A 38 3.43 -7.12 2.72
N LEU A 39 4.41 -8.01 2.94
CA LEU A 39 4.88 -8.99 1.98
C LEU A 39 4.07 -10.29 2.06
N GLY A 40 3.90 -10.94 0.94
CA GLY A 40 3.29 -12.27 0.88
C GLY A 40 2.98 -12.68 -0.55
N PRO A 41 2.75 -13.98 -0.81
CA PRO A 41 2.39 -14.46 -2.14
C PRO A 41 1.00 -13.96 -2.56
N ASN A 42 0.65 -14.14 -3.82
CA ASN A 42 -0.70 -13.87 -4.30
C ASN A 42 -1.70 -14.79 -3.56
N GLY A 43 -2.81 -14.21 -3.13
CA GLY A 43 -3.79 -14.94 -2.32
C GLY A 43 -3.49 -15.01 -0.81
N ALA A 44 -2.35 -14.49 -0.33
CA ALA A 44 -2.00 -14.50 1.09
C ALA A 44 -2.91 -13.64 1.99
N GLY A 45 -3.82 -12.84 1.43
CA GLY A 45 -4.76 -12.02 2.20
C GLY A 45 -4.40 -10.52 2.27
N LYS A 46 -3.32 -10.06 1.60
CA LYS A 46 -2.87 -8.65 1.61
C LYS A 46 -3.97 -7.67 1.21
N THR A 47 -4.49 -7.79 0.00
CA THR A 47 -5.58 -6.94 -0.53
C THR A 47 -6.84 -7.02 0.33
N THR A 48 -7.17 -8.20 0.87
CA THR A 48 -8.32 -8.37 1.78
C THR A 48 -8.11 -7.58 3.07
N THR A 49 -6.90 -7.64 3.64
CA THR A 49 -6.54 -6.86 4.84
C THR A 49 -6.64 -5.36 4.58
N VAL A 50 -6.07 -4.87 3.48
CA VAL A 50 -6.18 -3.45 3.08
C VAL A 50 -7.63 -3.02 2.93
N ARG A 51 -8.48 -3.81 2.25
CA ARG A 51 -9.92 -3.49 2.10
C ARG A 51 -10.68 -3.42 3.43
N ILE A 52 -10.30 -4.22 4.41
CA ILE A 52 -10.88 -4.16 5.75
C ILE A 52 -10.42 -2.91 6.48
N LEU A 53 -9.11 -2.65 6.52
CA LEU A 53 -8.52 -1.52 7.24
C LEU A 53 -8.91 -0.17 6.62
N SER A 54 -9.09 -0.09 5.30
CA SER A 54 -9.59 1.11 4.61
C SER A 54 -11.12 1.32 4.71
N GLY A 55 -11.84 0.44 5.43
CA GLY A 55 -13.29 0.55 5.62
C GLY A 55 -14.13 0.12 4.41
N LEU A 56 -13.52 -0.50 3.38
CA LEU A 56 -14.25 -0.98 2.20
C LEU A 56 -14.91 -2.33 2.41
N MET A 57 -14.41 -3.14 3.37
CA MET A 57 -14.91 -4.49 3.63
C MET A 57 -15.13 -4.73 5.12
N LYS A 58 -16.16 -5.49 5.48
CA LYS A 58 -16.38 -5.94 6.86
C LYS A 58 -15.51 -7.15 7.17
N GLN A 59 -14.90 -7.15 8.37
CA GLN A 59 -14.31 -8.35 8.96
C GLN A 59 -15.37 -9.39 9.32
N THR A 60 -14.95 -10.64 9.51
CA THR A 60 -15.82 -11.70 10.04
C THR A 60 -15.86 -11.70 11.57
N SER A 61 -14.69 -11.50 12.21
CA SER A 61 -14.54 -11.37 13.66
C SER A 61 -13.26 -10.62 14.00
N GLY A 62 -13.02 -10.35 15.28
CA GLY A 62 -11.95 -9.50 15.74
C GLY A 62 -12.23 -8.02 15.47
N GLY A 63 -11.23 -7.18 15.67
CA GLY A 63 -11.37 -5.74 15.53
C GLY A 63 -10.09 -5.07 15.07
N ALA A 64 -10.23 -3.82 14.64
CA ALA A 64 -9.08 -2.95 14.39
C ALA A 64 -9.47 -1.48 14.59
N THR A 65 -8.45 -0.66 14.89
CA THR A 65 -8.55 0.79 14.82
C THR A 65 -7.58 1.31 13.75
N VAL A 66 -8.02 2.30 12.98
CA VAL A 66 -7.23 2.98 11.94
C VAL A 66 -7.34 4.49 12.17
N CYS A 67 -6.21 5.15 12.33
CA CYS A 67 -6.14 6.57 12.69
C CYS A 67 -7.00 6.91 13.93
N GLY A 68 -7.14 5.96 14.88
CA GLY A 68 -7.97 6.09 16.08
C GLY A 68 -9.45 5.79 15.89
N TYR A 69 -9.92 5.45 14.68
CA TYR A 69 -11.30 5.12 14.38
C TYR A 69 -11.51 3.60 14.28
N ASP A 70 -12.63 3.13 14.82
CA ASP A 70 -13.01 1.70 14.79
C ASP A 70 -13.54 1.29 13.40
N ILE A 71 -12.97 0.20 12.84
CA ILE A 71 -13.32 -0.29 11.49
C ILE A 71 -14.76 -0.80 11.37
N SER A 72 -15.45 -1.10 12.45
CA SER A 72 -16.81 -1.63 12.44
C SER A 72 -17.84 -0.52 12.41
N THR A 73 -17.60 0.57 13.12
CA THR A 73 -18.59 1.62 13.43
C THR A 73 -18.26 2.97 12.79
N GLU A 74 -16.98 3.25 12.45
CA GLU A 74 -16.53 4.58 12.02
C GLU A 74 -15.87 4.60 10.62
N ARG A 75 -16.34 3.75 9.69
CA ARG A 75 -15.75 3.57 8.36
C ARG A 75 -15.64 4.83 7.54
N ASP A 76 -16.64 5.71 7.60
CA ASP A 76 -16.62 6.93 6.80
C ASP A 76 -15.59 7.93 7.35
N LYS A 77 -15.32 7.92 8.64
CA LYS A 77 -14.21 8.69 9.23
C LYS A 77 -12.86 8.14 8.79
N ILE A 78 -12.71 6.81 8.71
CA ILE A 78 -11.50 6.18 8.18
C ILE A 78 -11.26 6.62 6.74
N LYS A 79 -12.26 6.50 5.86
CA LYS A 79 -12.15 6.93 4.45
C LYS A 79 -11.78 8.40 4.31
N ALA A 80 -12.27 9.27 5.20
CA ALA A 80 -11.99 10.71 5.16
C ALA A 80 -10.53 11.06 5.51
N VAL A 81 -9.81 10.18 6.23
CA VAL A 81 -8.43 10.42 6.68
C VAL A 81 -7.40 9.49 6.04
N THR A 82 -7.84 8.61 5.14
CA THR A 82 -6.96 7.64 4.45
C THR A 82 -7.02 7.81 2.94
N GLY A 83 -5.87 7.55 2.27
CA GLY A 83 -5.78 7.37 0.83
C GLY A 83 -5.70 5.87 0.49
N LEU A 84 -6.23 5.46 -0.66
CA LEU A 84 -6.12 4.08 -1.11
C LEU A 84 -5.81 4.01 -2.61
N LEU A 85 -4.70 3.35 -2.94
CA LEU A 85 -4.39 2.86 -4.28
C LEU A 85 -4.64 1.35 -4.31
N PRO A 86 -5.71 0.85 -4.93
CA PRO A 86 -5.93 -0.58 -5.08
C PRO A 86 -5.05 -1.14 -6.22
N GLU A 87 -4.78 -2.45 -6.22
CA GLU A 87 -4.02 -3.16 -7.24
C GLU A 87 -4.57 -2.94 -8.67
N SER A 88 -5.89 -2.85 -8.80
CA SER A 88 -6.58 -2.62 -10.09
C SER A 88 -7.54 -1.43 -9.96
N PRO A 89 -7.01 -0.21 -9.98
CA PRO A 89 -7.83 0.98 -9.85
C PRO A 89 -8.63 1.26 -11.13
N GLY A 90 -9.85 1.74 -10.96
CA GLY A 90 -10.62 2.33 -12.06
C GLY A 90 -10.03 3.68 -12.45
N LEU A 91 -9.83 3.90 -13.75
CA LEU A 91 -9.38 5.17 -14.29
C LEU A 91 -10.38 5.67 -15.34
N TYR A 92 -10.81 6.89 -15.23
CA TYR A 92 -11.71 7.53 -16.21
C TYR A 92 -10.88 7.96 -17.42
N SER A 93 -10.70 7.06 -18.38
CA SER A 93 -9.78 7.22 -19.51
C SER A 93 -10.11 8.40 -20.44
N LYS A 94 -11.34 8.90 -20.41
CA LYS A 94 -11.81 10.05 -21.19
C LYS A 94 -11.61 11.41 -20.51
N LEU A 95 -11.04 11.42 -19.32
CA LEU A 95 -10.59 12.63 -18.64
C LEU A 95 -9.10 12.85 -18.89
N SER A 96 -8.64 14.09 -18.82
CA SER A 96 -7.24 14.44 -18.70
C SER A 96 -6.75 14.14 -17.26
N ALA A 97 -5.41 14.20 -17.04
CA ALA A 97 -4.87 14.01 -15.70
C ALA A 97 -5.37 15.09 -14.73
N VAL A 98 -5.44 16.35 -15.16
CA VAL A 98 -5.96 17.46 -14.35
C VAL A 98 -7.43 17.22 -14.01
N GLU A 99 -8.29 16.99 -15.02
CA GLU A 99 -9.72 16.75 -14.79
C GLU A 99 -9.98 15.55 -13.88
N PHE A 100 -9.22 14.46 -14.03
CA PHE A 100 -9.32 13.31 -13.14
C PHE A 100 -8.97 13.66 -11.70
N LEU A 101 -7.86 14.38 -11.49
CA LEU A 101 -7.41 14.76 -10.15
C LEU A 101 -8.34 15.81 -9.52
N GLU A 102 -8.86 16.76 -10.29
CA GLU A 102 -9.91 17.70 -9.84
C GLU A 102 -11.18 16.95 -9.41
N PHE A 103 -11.61 15.97 -10.21
CA PHE A 103 -12.76 15.12 -9.89
C PHE A 103 -12.55 14.36 -8.57
N ILE A 104 -11.38 13.72 -8.38
CA ILE A 104 -11.04 13.02 -7.13
C ILE A 104 -10.97 14.01 -5.96
N GLY A 105 -10.37 15.18 -6.16
CA GLY A 105 -10.35 16.24 -5.14
C GLY A 105 -11.75 16.68 -4.71
N ALA A 106 -12.64 16.90 -5.68
CA ALA A 106 -14.02 17.29 -5.41
C ALA A 106 -14.80 16.22 -4.63
N LEU A 107 -14.60 14.92 -4.93
CA LEU A 107 -15.19 13.82 -4.16
C LEU A 107 -14.72 13.80 -2.69
N ASN A 108 -13.52 14.30 -2.43
CA ASN A 108 -12.95 14.45 -1.08
C ASN A 108 -13.25 15.83 -0.45
N GLY A 109 -14.17 16.61 -1.03
CA GLY A 109 -14.55 17.94 -0.54
C GLY A 109 -13.48 19.02 -0.74
N ARG A 110 -12.48 18.79 -1.60
CA ARG A 110 -11.41 19.72 -1.96
C ARG A 110 -11.71 20.35 -3.30
N ASN A 111 -11.58 21.68 -3.42
CA ASN A 111 -11.81 22.41 -4.66
C ASN A 111 -11.05 23.73 -4.67
N GLY A 112 -11.09 24.43 -5.82
CA GLY A 112 -10.56 25.78 -6.00
C GLY A 112 -9.05 25.84 -6.17
N SER A 113 -8.49 27.05 -6.08
CA SER A 113 -7.10 27.32 -6.43
C SER A 113 -6.06 26.57 -5.62
N ALA A 114 -6.37 26.20 -4.38
CA ALA A 114 -5.47 25.40 -3.53
C ALA A 114 -5.33 23.96 -4.07
N LEU A 115 -6.43 23.35 -4.50
CA LEU A 115 -6.40 22.02 -5.14
C LEU A 115 -5.62 22.09 -6.47
N ASN A 116 -5.91 23.07 -7.32
CA ASN A 116 -5.26 23.19 -8.63
C ASN A 116 -3.74 23.35 -8.50
N ARG A 117 -3.28 24.22 -7.59
CA ARG A 117 -1.84 24.35 -7.29
C ARG A 117 -1.23 23.03 -6.84
N ARG A 118 -1.94 22.26 -6.00
CA ARG A 118 -1.44 20.96 -5.55
C ARG A 118 -1.35 19.96 -6.70
N ILE A 119 -2.35 19.92 -7.58
CA ILE A 119 -2.35 19.07 -8.78
C ILE A 119 -1.14 19.42 -9.67
N ASP A 120 -0.89 20.69 -9.93
CA ASP A 120 0.25 21.14 -10.74
C ASP A 120 1.58 20.69 -10.14
N ILE A 121 1.78 20.89 -8.83
CA ILE A 121 2.98 20.44 -8.12
C ILE A 121 3.15 18.92 -8.22
N MET A 122 2.10 18.15 -7.96
CA MET A 122 2.16 16.68 -8.01
C MET A 122 2.46 16.16 -9.40
N LEU A 123 1.82 16.70 -10.42
CA LEU A 123 2.09 16.31 -11.81
C LEU A 123 3.51 16.65 -12.23
N GLY A 124 4.03 17.81 -11.80
CA GLY A 124 5.43 18.19 -11.99
C GLY A 124 6.40 17.22 -11.31
N MET A 125 6.20 16.94 -10.02
CA MET A 125 7.04 15.97 -9.27
C MET A 125 7.05 14.57 -9.91
N LEU A 126 5.95 14.17 -10.53
CA LEU A 126 5.84 12.88 -11.20
C LEU A 126 6.30 12.87 -12.66
N GLY A 127 6.87 14.01 -13.16
CA GLY A 127 7.37 14.14 -14.52
C GLY A 127 6.28 14.03 -15.57
N LEU A 128 5.10 14.58 -15.29
CA LEU A 128 3.95 14.62 -16.19
C LEU A 128 3.68 16.05 -16.72
N GLU A 129 4.62 16.97 -16.50
CA GLU A 129 4.56 18.31 -17.08
C GLU A 129 4.44 18.27 -18.60
N GLY A 130 3.62 19.16 -19.17
CA GLY A 130 3.38 19.21 -20.61
C GLY A 130 2.41 18.14 -21.15
N ARG A 131 2.02 17.17 -20.32
CA ARG A 131 1.06 16.13 -20.69
C ARG A 131 -0.23 16.17 -19.86
N GLN A 132 -0.32 17.07 -18.88
CA GLN A 132 -1.40 17.14 -17.89
C GLN A 132 -2.79 17.30 -18.47
N ASN A 133 -2.92 17.89 -19.67
CA ASN A 133 -4.17 18.10 -20.39
C ASN A 133 -4.48 16.99 -21.43
N ASP A 134 -3.56 16.04 -21.64
CA ASP A 134 -3.81 14.93 -22.53
C ASP A 134 -4.78 13.93 -21.87
N LEU A 135 -5.64 13.30 -22.67
CA LEU A 135 -6.56 12.27 -22.18
C LEU A 135 -5.79 11.08 -21.60
N LEU A 136 -6.25 10.58 -20.47
CA LEU A 136 -5.65 9.43 -19.79
C LEU A 136 -5.62 8.15 -20.65
N GLU A 137 -6.50 8.03 -21.65
CA GLU A 137 -6.42 6.90 -22.59
C GLU A 137 -5.12 6.90 -23.39
N SER A 138 -4.52 8.06 -23.66
CA SER A 138 -3.26 8.21 -24.40
C SER A 138 -2.00 7.95 -23.54
N TYR A 139 -2.17 7.83 -22.21
CA TYR A 139 -1.08 7.60 -21.28
C TYR A 139 -0.59 6.16 -21.31
N SER A 140 0.72 5.96 -21.15
CA SER A 140 1.29 4.63 -20.87
C SER A 140 0.76 4.10 -19.52
N SER A 141 0.91 2.78 -19.28
CA SER A 141 0.54 2.19 -17.99
C SER A 141 1.26 2.84 -16.81
N GLY A 142 2.55 3.16 -16.98
CA GLY A 142 3.33 3.86 -15.97
C GLY A 142 2.87 5.29 -15.71
N MET A 143 2.52 6.06 -16.75
CA MET A 143 1.94 7.41 -16.58
C MET A 143 0.60 7.36 -15.85
N LYS A 144 -0.26 6.39 -16.19
CA LYS A 144 -1.54 6.15 -15.49
C LYS A 144 -1.31 5.85 -14.01
N GLN A 145 -0.34 5.00 -13.70
CA GLN A 145 0.00 4.63 -12.33
C GLN A 145 0.47 5.86 -11.52
N LYS A 146 1.29 6.73 -12.11
CA LYS A 146 1.73 8.00 -11.47
C LYS A 146 0.53 8.90 -11.11
N VAL A 147 -0.43 9.07 -12.02
CA VAL A 147 -1.67 9.84 -11.75
C VAL A 147 -2.48 9.21 -10.64
N LEU A 148 -2.56 7.88 -10.60
CA LEU A 148 -3.29 7.15 -9.54
C LEU A 148 -2.60 7.31 -8.18
N VAL A 149 -1.27 7.26 -8.11
CA VAL A 149 -0.51 7.57 -6.88
C VAL A 149 -0.82 9.01 -6.44
N ALA A 150 -0.74 10.00 -7.36
CA ALA A 150 -1.08 11.38 -7.05
C ALA A 150 -2.49 11.51 -6.45
N SER A 151 -3.47 10.80 -7.02
CA SER A 151 -4.87 10.87 -6.57
C SER A 151 -5.05 10.46 -5.12
N THR A 152 -4.24 9.53 -4.61
CA THR A 152 -4.31 9.07 -3.20
C THR A 152 -3.84 10.11 -2.20
N LEU A 153 -3.02 11.07 -2.67
CA LEU A 153 -2.35 12.06 -1.83
C LEU A 153 -3.05 13.43 -1.81
N LEU A 154 -4.04 13.64 -2.69
CA LEU A 154 -4.71 14.94 -2.85
C LEU A 154 -5.42 15.42 -1.58
N SER A 155 -5.97 14.50 -0.79
CA SER A 155 -6.72 14.81 0.43
C SER A 155 -5.85 15.02 1.67
N GLU A 156 -4.51 14.97 1.55
CA GLU A 156 -3.57 15.02 2.69
C GLU A 156 -3.89 13.94 3.74
N PRO A 157 -3.91 12.67 3.34
CA PRO A 157 -4.28 11.59 4.24
C PRO A 157 -3.25 11.40 5.35
N LYS A 158 -3.70 10.98 6.54
CA LYS A 158 -2.81 10.56 7.63
C LYS A 158 -2.18 9.20 7.39
N LEU A 159 -2.85 8.37 6.59
CA LEU A 159 -2.40 7.02 6.23
C LEU A 159 -2.76 6.74 4.77
N VAL A 160 -1.80 6.24 4.01
CA VAL A 160 -1.98 5.82 2.62
C VAL A 160 -1.79 4.31 2.52
N PHE A 161 -2.79 3.63 1.99
CA PHE A 161 -2.72 2.23 1.59
C PHE A 161 -2.31 2.15 0.12
N LEU A 162 -1.22 1.45 -0.18
CA LEU A 162 -0.74 1.22 -1.54
C LEU A 162 -0.68 -0.29 -1.82
N ASP A 163 -1.52 -0.76 -2.74
CA ASP A 163 -1.54 -2.16 -3.14
C ASP A 163 -0.83 -2.29 -4.49
N GLU A 164 0.39 -2.85 -4.48
CA GLU A 164 1.30 -3.01 -5.63
C GLU A 164 1.62 -1.70 -6.38
N PRO A 165 2.12 -0.64 -5.69
CA PRO A 165 2.25 0.70 -6.26
C PRO A 165 3.21 0.79 -7.46
N THR A 166 4.18 -0.12 -7.57
CA THR A 166 5.24 -0.11 -8.59
C THR A 166 5.12 -1.22 -9.65
N SER A 167 4.11 -2.09 -9.56
CA SER A 167 3.98 -3.29 -10.40
C SER A 167 3.91 -3.03 -11.92
N ARG A 168 3.59 -1.79 -12.34
CA ARG A 168 3.43 -1.39 -13.75
C ARG A 168 4.40 -0.30 -14.18
N LEU A 169 5.41 -0.03 -13.36
CA LEU A 169 6.39 1.02 -13.58
C LEU A 169 7.70 0.45 -14.12
N ASP A 170 8.34 1.21 -14.99
CA ASP A 170 9.75 1.01 -15.31
C ASP A 170 10.62 1.39 -14.09
N PRO A 171 11.92 1.02 -14.08
CA PRO A 171 12.79 1.29 -12.95
C PRO A 171 12.88 2.78 -12.58
N ALA A 172 12.90 3.69 -13.57
CA ALA A 172 13.01 5.13 -13.30
C ALA A 172 11.73 5.68 -12.67
N ALA A 173 10.55 5.27 -13.17
CA ALA A 173 9.27 5.65 -12.60
C ALA A 173 9.07 5.03 -11.21
N SER A 174 9.55 3.81 -10.97
CA SER A 174 9.52 3.16 -9.66
C SER A 174 10.38 3.93 -8.65
N ALA A 175 11.59 4.35 -9.02
CA ALA A 175 12.46 5.16 -8.18
C ALA A 175 11.79 6.48 -7.78
N LEU A 176 11.12 7.15 -8.72
CA LEU A 176 10.43 8.41 -8.46
C LEU A 176 9.26 8.23 -7.48
N VAL A 177 8.48 7.15 -7.58
CA VAL A 177 7.40 6.83 -6.61
C VAL A 177 7.99 6.49 -5.25
N LYS A 178 9.13 5.76 -5.20
CA LYS A 178 9.88 5.49 -3.97
C LYS A 178 10.29 6.79 -3.27
N ASP A 179 10.95 7.69 -4.00
CA ASP A 179 11.40 8.97 -3.44
C ASP A 179 10.23 9.81 -2.91
N LEU A 180 9.11 9.84 -3.64
CA LEU A 180 7.90 10.53 -3.21
C LEU A 180 7.37 9.98 -1.88
N ILE A 181 7.32 8.65 -1.72
CA ILE A 181 6.86 7.99 -0.47
C ILE A 181 7.80 8.36 0.68
N LEU A 182 9.12 8.25 0.48
CA LEU A 182 10.12 8.55 1.50
C LEU A 182 10.04 10.01 1.96
N VAL A 183 10.00 10.96 1.01
CA VAL A 183 9.89 12.39 1.32
C VAL A 183 8.60 12.70 2.09
N LEU A 184 7.46 12.16 1.65
CA LEU A 184 6.19 12.42 2.32
C LEU A 184 6.15 11.83 3.73
N ALA A 185 6.69 10.64 3.95
CA ALA A 185 6.76 10.04 5.28
C ALA A 185 7.62 10.88 6.23
N GLN A 186 8.76 11.41 5.74
CA GLN A 186 9.69 12.20 6.54
C GLN A 186 9.19 13.62 6.82
N GLU A 187 8.63 14.29 5.80
CA GLU A 187 8.32 15.73 5.88
C GLU A 187 6.88 16.03 6.35
N THR A 188 5.96 15.07 6.23
CA THR A 188 4.53 15.31 6.51
C THR A 188 3.94 14.39 7.59
N GLU A 189 4.74 13.51 8.19
CA GLU A 189 4.28 12.47 9.14
C GLU A 189 3.19 11.55 8.55
N THR A 190 3.03 11.52 7.22
CA THR A 190 2.11 10.61 6.56
C THR A 190 2.60 9.17 6.72
N SER A 191 1.73 8.30 7.21
CA SER A 191 2.03 6.88 7.33
C SER A 191 1.71 6.15 6.02
N PHE A 192 2.47 5.10 5.71
CA PHE A 192 2.23 4.27 4.54
C PHE A 192 2.07 2.80 4.92
N PHE A 193 1.08 2.14 4.35
CA PHE A 193 0.88 0.70 4.41
C PHE A 193 0.95 0.14 3.00
N ILE A 194 2.05 -0.53 2.67
CA ILE A 194 2.39 -0.95 1.31
C ILE A 194 2.29 -2.46 1.18
N CYS A 195 1.37 -2.95 0.36
CA CYS A 195 1.36 -4.35 -0.05
C CYS A 195 2.20 -4.51 -1.31
N SER A 196 3.17 -5.42 -1.27
CA SER A 196 3.98 -5.76 -2.44
C SER A 196 4.44 -7.22 -2.40
N HIS A 197 4.77 -7.75 -3.58
CA HIS A 197 5.52 -8.99 -3.74
C HIS A 197 6.98 -8.71 -4.16
N GLN A 198 7.36 -7.44 -4.38
CA GLN A 198 8.72 -7.01 -4.73
C GLN A 198 9.53 -6.77 -3.45
N THR A 199 10.30 -7.78 -3.05
CA THR A 199 11.09 -7.75 -1.81
C THR A 199 12.11 -6.62 -1.78
N SER A 200 12.80 -6.35 -2.91
CA SER A 200 13.78 -5.27 -3.02
C SER A 200 13.18 -3.88 -2.81
N PHE A 201 11.98 -3.63 -3.37
CA PHE A 201 11.28 -2.36 -3.13
C PHE A 201 10.92 -2.17 -1.65
N VAL A 202 10.42 -3.23 -1.02
CA VAL A 202 10.03 -3.20 0.40
C VAL A 202 11.25 -3.05 1.31
N GLU A 203 12.36 -3.75 1.01
CA GLU A 203 13.63 -3.64 1.74
C GLU A 203 14.17 -2.21 1.73
N ASP A 204 14.07 -1.54 0.58
CA ASP A 204 14.58 -0.19 0.38
C ASP A 204 13.71 0.92 1.01
N VAL A 205 12.40 0.69 1.19
CA VAL A 205 11.44 1.76 1.51
C VAL A 205 10.84 1.62 2.90
N CYS A 206 10.68 0.38 3.41
CA CYS A 206 9.87 0.15 4.59
C CYS A 206 10.71 0.13 5.88
N ASP A 207 10.23 0.81 6.92
CA ASP A 207 10.82 0.77 8.26
C ASP A 207 10.56 -0.57 8.95
N VAL A 208 9.36 -1.11 8.74
CA VAL A 208 8.91 -2.39 9.30
C VAL A 208 8.21 -3.20 8.22
N VAL A 209 8.47 -4.50 8.21
CA VAL A 209 7.90 -5.45 7.25
C VAL A 209 7.16 -6.54 8.01
N GLY A 210 5.94 -6.85 7.57
CA GLY A 210 5.20 -8.04 7.98
C GLY A 210 5.13 -9.05 6.85
N ILE A 211 5.49 -10.30 7.10
CA ILE A 211 5.39 -11.39 6.12
C ILE A 211 4.11 -12.17 6.37
N LEU A 212 3.23 -12.16 5.37
CA LEU A 212 1.94 -12.86 5.38
C LEU A 212 2.02 -14.15 4.57
N ASN A 213 1.54 -15.24 5.14
CA ASN A 213 1.36 -16.50 4.43
C ASN A 213 0.03 -17.14 4.83
N ASP A 214 -0.75 -17.65 3.86
CA ASP A 214 -2.04 -18.31 4.08
C ASP A 214 -2.98 -17.55 5.04
N GLY A 215 -3.03 -16.23 4.92
CA GLY A 215 -3.87 -15.35 5.75
C GLY A 215 -3.32 -15.01 7.13
N ALA A 216 -2.21 -15.59 7.55
CA ALA A 216 -1.60 -15.37 8.86
C ALA A 216 -0.31 -14.53 8.75
N LEU A 217 -0.09 -13.64 9.72
CA LEU A 217 1.18 -12.93 9.89
C LEU A 217 2.21 -13.90 10.49
N VAL A 218 3.22 -14.27 9.71
CA VAL A 218 4.25 -15.24 10.12
C VAL A 218 5.33 -14.58 10.95
N THR A 219 5.77 -13.40 10.53
CA THR A 219 6.78 -12.60 11.23
C THR A 219 6.63 -11.13 10.88
N HIS A 220 7.14 -10.25 11.73
CA HIS A 220 7.30 -8.82 11.44
C HIS A 220 8.51 -8.25 12.19
N GLY A 221 9.13 -7.23 11.61
CA GLY A 221 10.30 -6.54 12.16
C GLY A 221 10.88 -5.58 11.13
N SER A 222 12.00 -4.91 11.43
CA SER A 222 12.72 -4.21 10.38
C SER A 222 13.23 -5.19 9.32
N PRO A 223 13.44 -4.78 8.06
CA PRO A 223 14.05 -5.64 7.06
C PRO A 223 15.34 -6.29 7.57
N GLN A 224 16.18 -5.50 8.24
CA GLN A 224 17.45 -5.97 8.79
C GLN A 224 17.27 -7.04 9.89
N ASP A 225 16.34 -6.85 10.83
CA ASP A 225 16.05 -7.84 11.88
C ASP A 225 15.60 -9.18 11.29
N ILE A 226 14.76 -9.13 10.25
CA ILE A 226 14.26 -10.33 9.55
C ILE A 226 15.42 -11.06 8.85
N ILE A 227 16.29 -10.33 8.16
CA ILE A 227 17.47 -10.87 7.47
C ILE A 227 18.42 -11.54 8.49
N GLU A 228 18.74 -10.88 9.59
CA GLU A 228 19.62 -11.40 10.64
C GLU A 228 19.03 -12.65 11.32
N THR A 229 17.76 -12.59 11.72
CA THR A 229 17.07 -13.71 12.40
C THR A 229 17.02 -14.96 11.53
N THR A 230 16.82 -14.79 10.22
CA THR A 230 16.77 -15.90 9.25
C THR A 230 18.13 -16.31 8.72
N LYS A 231 19.20 -15.57 9.08
CA LYS A 231 20.55 -15.72 8.51
C LYS A 231 20.51 -15.70 6.99
N ALA A 232 19.76 -14.78 6.43
CA ALA A 232 19.60 -14.60 5.01
C ALA A 232 20.60 -13.58 4.47
N LYS A 233 20.82 -13.58 3.15
CA LYS A 233 21.69 -12.60 2.48
C LYS A 233 20.98 -11.26 2.21
N ASP A 234 19.66 -11.30 2.02
CA ASP A 234 18.78 -10.19 1.71
C ASP A 234 17.33 -10.54 2.10
N LEU A 235 16.42 -9.58 1.99
CA LEU A 235 15.01 -9.80 2.34
C LEU A 235 14.33 -10.84 1.43
N GLU A 236 14.77 -11.01 0.18
CA GLU A 236 14.24 -12.02 -0.73
C GLU A 236 14.60 -13.43 -0.24
N ASP A 237 15.84 -13.67 0.13
CA ASP A 237 16.30 -14.95 0.71
C ASP A 237 15.59 -15.24 2.04
N ALA A 238 15.41 -14.21 2.88
CA ALA A 238 14.65 -14.32 4.13
C ALA A 238 13.20 -14.72 3.87
N TYR A 239 12.53 -14.03 2.93
CA TYR A 239 11.16 -14.32 2.52
C TYR A 239 11.01 -15.77 2.01
N LEU A 240 11.92 -16.23 1.14
CA LEU A 240 11.90 -17.60 0.61
C LEU A 240 12.11 -18.66 1.68
N LYS A 241 12.96 -18.38 2.69
CA LYS A 241 13.15 -19.27 3.84
C LYS A 241 11.91 -19.37 4.72
N ILE A 242 11.17 -18.26 4.91
CA ILE A 242 9.98 -18.20 5.76
C ILE A 242 8.77 -18.83 5.09
N VAL A 243 8.52 -18.49 3.81
CA VAL A 243 7.31 -18.90 3.09
C VAL A 243 7.46 -20.29 2.43
N GLY A 244 8.69 -20.76 2.29
CA GLY A 244 8.99 -22.06 1.69
C GLY A 244 8.98 -22.00 0.16
N GLY A 245 10.02 -21.51 -0.45
CA GLY A 245 10.18 -21.42 -1.92
C GLY A 245 11.43 -22.09 -2.48
N HIS A 246 12.17 -22.83 -1.64
CA HIS A 246 13.35 -23.54 -2.12
C HIS A 246 12.95 -24.79 -2.90
N VAL A 247 13.09 -24.72 -4.21
CA VAL A 247 13.00 -25.92 -5.04
C VAL A 247 14.26 -26.77 -4.78
N ASP A 248 14.07 -27.99 -4.35
CA ASP A 248 15.18 -28.93 -4.26
C ASP A 248 15.73 -29.16 -5.68
N LYS A 249 16.92 -28.59 -5.95
CA LYS A 249 17.62 -28.72 -7.25
C LYS A 249 17.81 -30.16 -7.65
N LYS A 250 17.92 -31.11 -6.69
CA LYS A 250 18.01 -32.54 -6.98
C LYS A 250 16.68 -33.12 -7.47
N ALA A 251 15.55 -32.66 -6.89
CA ALA A 251 14.22 -33.06 -7.34
C ALA A 251 13.91 -32.54 -8.76
N LEU A 252 14.40 -31.34 -9.12
CA LEU A 252 14.27 -30.79 -10.48
C LEU A 252 15.00 -31.63 -11.55
N LEU A 253 16.05 -32.35 -11.16
CA LEU A 253 16.82 -33.20 -12.10
C LEU A 253 16.28 -34.64 -12.15
N ALA A 254 15.41 -35.03 -11.25
CA ALA A 254 14.85 -36.38 -11.16
C ALA A 254 13.85 -36.73 -12.27
N TRP A 255 13.45 -35.76 -13.10
CA TRP A 255 12.58 -35.99 -14.28
C TRP A 255 13.36 -36.30 -15.56
N ARG A 256 14.69 -36.29 -15.55
CA ARG A 256 15.58 -36.72 -16.62
C ARG A 256 15.92 -38.19 -16.49
#